data_59de0f6abe6895df19702ceb005ae088
#
_entry.id   59de0f6abe6895df19702ceb005ae088
#
_cell.length_a   1.000
_cell.length_b   1.000
_cell.length_c   1.000
_cell.angle_alpha   90.00
_cell.angle_beta   90.00
_cell.angle_gamma   90.00
#
_symmetry.space_group_name_H-M   'P 1'
#
loop_
_entity.id
_entity.type
_entity.pdbx_description
1 polymer ?
#
loop_
_entity_poly.entity_id
_entity_poly.type
_entity_poly.pdbx_seq_one_letter_code
_entity_poly.pdbx_strand_id
1 'polypeptide(L)'
;MKILGLWLGVFCFLKATPYLYLGEEPKYKDNFTHFEYANPNARKGGVLRNDAIGTFDSLNPFILKGTKAEGLDLIYDTLMVQSLDEPFAEYPLIAKDAEVAKDNSYVIFTIDKRARFSNNAPILASDVKFSFDTIMELGSPLYRQYYQDVKKAVILDKHHVKFIFKTTENKELPLILGQLQIFSKKAFQKDYFTKNPLLIPVSSGPYVIASFDVGKKITYQRNPNYWARNLPSRKGQFNFDQIKFEYYKDETIALQAFLSGAYDWRIESTAKVWARGYVGKAIDNKKITKYLIAHKLPSGMQGFFFNTRREIFKDKRVREALFYAFDFEWANKNLFFSQYKHTTSFFSNSVYASPPLPSPEEKVLLAPYEKSLDERVFKEPYVVPRTDGPDVLGYNLRENLKYAQNLLKSAGFSYKNMRLVDKNNKPFSFTLLLNSPAFERLALAFAKNLRVLGIEMKIQRVDLSQYVNRVKSYDFDMIVGVIGQSSFPGNEQRFYFGSLSAKEKGSRNYAGISSKAVDALIEKIINAKDYKEQLAAIQAMDRVLLWGFYVIPHFYLPNYRIAAYNYIGMPEVSPSYGFSPYLWWVKEKDLQ
;
A
#
# COMPACT_ATOMS: atom_id res chain seq x y z
N MET A 1 -13.92 -68.64 -8.85
CA MET A 1 -12.92 -67.74 -9.43
C MET A 1 -13.33 -66.33 -9.04
N LYS A 2 -12.71 -65.76 -8.00
CA LYS A 2 -12.95 -64.39 -7.53
C LYS A 2 -11.87 -63.50 -8.18
N ILE A 3 -12.30 -62.58 -9.05
CA ILE A 3 -11.43 -61.57 -9.64
C ILE A 3 -11.29 -60.43 -8.64
N LEU A 4 -10.08 -60.30 -8.09
CA LEU A 4 -9.70 -59.14 -7.25
C LEU A 4 -9.36 -57.97 -8.21
N GLY A 5 -10.22 -56.97 -8.27
CA GLY A 5 -9.94 -55.75 -8.99
C GLY A 5 -8.96 -54.87 -8.17
N LEU A 6 -7.73 -54.74 -8.67
CA LEU A 6 -6.75 -53.80 -8.14
C LEU A 6 -7.14 -52.38 -8.55
N TRP A 7 -7.62 -51.58 -7.60
CA TRP A 7 -7.77 -50.14 -7.78
C TRP A 7 -6.38 -49.48 -7.68
N LEU A 8 -5.76 -49.21 -8.81
CA LEU A 8 -4.64 -48.28 -8.88
C LEU A 8 -5.19 -46.85 -8.72
N GLY A 9 -5.12 -46.34 -7.50
CA GLY A 9 -5.32 -44.93 -7.26
C GLY A 9 -4.21 -44.14 -7.96
N VAL A 10 -4.56 -43.41 -9.01
CA VAL A 10 -3.66 -42.43 -9.63
C VAL A 10 -3.49 -41.30 -8.61
N PHE A 11 -2.44 -41.39 -7.80
CA PHE A 11 -1.97 -40.25 -7.01
C PHE A 11 -1.42 -39.19 -7.98
N CYS A 12 -2.25 -38.23 -8.35
CA CYS A 12 -1.81 -37.03 -9.04
C CYS A 12 -0.99 -36.21 -8.03
N PHE A 13 0.33 -36.42 -8.00
CA PHE A 13 1.22 -35.58 -7.19
C PHE A 13 1.11 -34.14 -7.70
N LEU A 14 0.59 -33.25 -6.88
CA LEU A 14 0.74 -31.82 -7.07
C LEU A 14 2.24 -31.50 -7.03
N LYS A 15 2.72 -30.79 -8.04
CA LYS A 15 4.14 -30.45 -8.14
C LYS A 15 4.38 -29.24 -7.24
N ALA A 16 5.25 -29.39 -6.24
CA ALA A 16 5.75 -28.26 -5.47
C ALA A 16 6.46 -27.28 -6.41
N THR A 17 6.22 -25.97 -6.22
CA THR A 17 6.83 -24.92 -7.02
C THR A 17 7.80 -24.10 -6.18
N PRO A 18 8.92 -23.61 -6.77
CA PRO A 18 9.87 -22.79 -6.06
C PRO A 18 9.39 -21.34 -5.87
N TYR A 19 8.17 -21.02 -6.23
CA TYR A 19 7.60 -19.68 -6.11
C TYR A 19 6.10 -19.73 -5.84
N LEU A 20 5.60 -18.73 -5.16
CA LEU A 20 4.17 -18.44 -5.01
C LEU A 20 3.84 -17.15 -5.76
N TYR A 21 2.69 -17.10 -6.42
CA TYR A 21 2.26 -15.90 -7.13
C TYR A 21 0.74 -15.82 -7.26
N LEU A 22 0.27 -14.60 -7.45
CA LEU A 22 -1.10 -14.31 -7.88
C LEU A 22 -1.04 -13.33 -9.07
N GLY A 23 -1.94 -13.52 -10.01
CA GLY A 23 -1.98 -12.70 -11.20
C GLY A 23 -1.06 -13.21 -12.30
N GLU A 24 -0.09 -12.39 -12.71
CA GLU A 24 0.84 -12.73 -13.78
C GLU A 24 1.85 -13.80 -13.36
N GLU A 25 2.32 -14.59 -14.32
CA GLU A 25 3.38 -15.57 -14.08
C GLU A 25 4.65 -14.88 -13.57
N PRO A 26 5.40 -15.55 -12.66
CA PRO A 26 6.62 -15.00 -12.09
C PRO A 26 7.64 -14.61 -13.16
N LYS A 27 8.24 -13.43 -12.98
CA LYS A 27 9.32 -12.91 -13.82
C LYS A 27 10.58 -13.76 -13.72
N TYR A 28 10.92 -14.20 -12.51
CA TYR A 28 12.12 -14.97 -12.21
C TYR A 28 11.77 -16.45 -12.17
N LYS A 29 11.95 -17.13 -13.31
CA LYS A 29 11.70 -18.58 -13.45
C LYS A 29 12.91 -19.39 -12.97
N ASP A 30 12.81 -20.70 -13.13
CA ASP A 30 13.87 -21.65 -12.80
C ASP A 30 15.24 -21.18 -13.36
N ASN A 31 16.28 -21.22 -12.51
CA ASN A 31 17.65 -20.81 -12.82
C ASN A 31 17.97 -19.29 -12.79
N PHE A 32 17.11 -18.42 -12.25
CA PHE A 32 17.54 -17.07 -12.01
C PHE A 32 18.69 -17.03 -10.98
N THR A 33 19.63 -16.10 -11.15
CA THR A 33 20.85 -16.02 -10.32
C THR A 33 20.78 -14.92 -9.28
N HIS A 34 19.97 -13.90 -9.50
CA HIS A 34 19.70 -12.77 -8.60
C HIS A 34 18.54 -11.96 -9.17
N PHE A 35 17.89 -11.15 -8.35
CA PHE A 35 16.92 -10.17 -8.83
C PHE A 35 17.61 -9.09 -9.66
N GLU A 36 17.02 -8.66 -10.77
CA GLU A 36 17.58 -7.65 -11.67
C GLU A 36 17.87 -6.31 -10.97
N TYR A 37 17.10 -5.97 -9.96
CA TYR A 37 17.29 -4.78 -9.15
C TYR A 37 18.37 -4.91 -8.06
N ALA A 38 19.08 -6.03 -7.98
CA ALA A 38 20.18 -6.25 -7.05
C ALA A 38 21.51 -6.41 -7.81
N ASN A 39 22.53 -5.64 -7.42
CA ASN A 39 23.86 -5.79 -8.02
C ASN A 39 24.59 -6.97 -7.37
N PRO A 40 24.79 -8.12 -8.06
CA PRO A 40 25.43 -9.31 -7.49
C PRO A 40 26.90 -9.07 -7.14
N ASN A 41 27.52 -8.04 -7.74
CA ASN A 41 28.92 -7.64 -7.52
C ASN A 41 29.04 -6.46 -6.55
N ALA A 42 27.94 -6.04 -5.90
CA ALA A 42 27.99 -4.97 -4.91
C ALA A 42 28.97 -5.32 -3.79
N ARG A 43 29.90 -4.40 -3.54
CA ARG A 43 30.91 -4.58 -2.49
C ARG A 43 30.25 -4.67 -1.13
N LYS A 44 30.72 -5.60 -0.30
CA LYS A 44 30.33 -5.70 1.10
C LYS A 44 31.26 -4.85 1.94
N GLY A 45 30.68 -4.06 2.85
CA GLY A 45 31.46 -3.23 3.79
C GLY A 45 30.80 -1.91 4.12
N GLY A 46 31.35 -1.20 5.08
CA GLY A 46 30.91 0.12 5.51
C GLY A 46 29.65 0.13 6.36
N VAL A 47 29.14 1.33 6.59
CA VAL A 47 27.99 1.61 7.47
C VAL A 47 26.92 2.36 6.69
N LEU A 48 25.66 1.93 6.83
CA LEU A 48 24.50 2.70 6.40
C LEU A 48 23.89 3.37 7.64
N ARG A 49 23.89 4.70 7.67
CA ARG A 49 23.28 5.51 8.72
C ARG A 49 21.91 6.00 8.28
N ASN A 50 20.92 5.78 9.08
CA ASN A 50 19.53 6.14 8.82
C ASN A 50 19.01 7.04 9.94
N ASP A 51 18.00 7.85 9.64
CA ASP A 51 17.19 8.52 10.64
C ASP A 51 16.00 7.67 11.08
N ALA A 52 15.47 8.00 12.23
CA ALA A 52 14.16 7.58 12.71
C ALA A 52 13.51 8.75 13.46
N ILE A 53 12.19 8.85 13.41
CA ILE A 53 11.48 9.94 14.09
C ILE A 53 10.82 9.42 15.37
N GLY A 54 10.97 10.17 16.44
CA GLY A 54 10.38 9.85 17.74
C GLY A 54 11.31 9.08 18.67
N THR A 55 10.91 7.90 19.11
CA THR A 55 11.61 7.09 20.11
C THR A 55 11.28 5.59 19.96
N PHE A 56 11.97 4.73 20.69
CA PHE A 56 11.59 3.31 20.84
C PHE A 56 11.84 2.82 22.25
N ASP A 57 11.08 1.81 22.67
CA ASP A 57 11.21 1.09 23.94
C ASP A 57 10.97 -0.42 23.80
N SER A 58 10.93 -0.90 22.55
CA SER A 58 10.71 -2.31 22.23
C SER A 58 11.58 -2.77 21.06
N LEU A 59 12.17 -3.96 21.20
CA LEU A 59 12.84 -4.72 20.14
C LEU A 59 11.92 -5.82 19.57
N ASN A 60 10.66 -5.87 19.99
CA ASN A 60 9.70 -6.86 19.55
C ASN A 60 8.71 -6.25 18.53
N PRO A 61 8.77 -6.65 17.24
CA PRO A 61 7.88 -6.12 16.21
C PRO A 61 6.48 -6.74 16.25
N PHE A 62 6.26 -7.82 17.03
CA PHE A 62 5.05 -8.63 16.98
C PHE A 62 3.96 -8.18 17.95
N ILE A 63 4.27 -7.35 18.95
CA ILE A 63 3.32 -6.93 20.00
C ILE A 63 2.88 -5.47 19.82
N LEU A 64 1.74 -5.11 20.44
CA LEU A 64 1.26 -3.72 20.47
C LEU A 64 1.90 -2.88 21.58
N LYS A 65 2.45 -3.52 22.61
CA LYS A 65 3.00 -2.82 23.77
C LYS A 65 4.33 -2.18 23.42
N GLY A 66 4.46 -0.89 23.68
CA GLY A 66 5.66 -0.10 23.41
C GLY A 66 5.76 0.39 21.97
N THR A 67 6.81 1.16 21.70
CA THR A 67 7.17 1.64 20.38
C THR A 67 8.34 0.80 19.86
N LYS A 68 8.14 0.09 18.77
CA LYS A 68 9.18 -0.77 18.19
C LYS A 68 10.34 0.04 17.61
N ALA A 69 11.55 -0.50 17.70
CA ALA A 69 12.72 0.07 17.04
C ALA A 69 12.61 -0.07 15.51
N GLU A 70 13.21 0.86 14.76
CA GLU A 70 13.34 0.76 13.32
C GLU A 70 14.34 -0.34 12.92
N GLY A 71 14.14 -0.97 11.76
CA GLY A 71 15.03 -1.98 11.18
C GLY A 71 14.92 -3.39 11.79
N LEU A 72 13.89 -3.69 12.59
CA LEU A 72 13.70 -5.04 13.17
C LEU A 72 13.38 -6.12 12.13
N ASP A 73 12.98 -5.76 10.92
CA ASP A 73 12.84 -6.65 9.76
C ASP A 73 14.19 -7.24 9.31
N LEU A 74 15.31 -6.59 9.61
CA LEU A 74 16.65 -7.07 9.30
C LEU A 74 17.08 -8.34 10.06
N ILE A 75 16.45 -8.61 11.22
CA ILE A 75 16.84 -9.73 12.07
C ILE A 75 15.98 -10.97 11.87
N TYR A 76 14.93 -10.90 11.04
CA TYR A 76 14.05 -12.03 10.79
C TYR A 76 13.91 -12.32 9.29
N ASP A 77 14.19 -13.56 8.90
CA ASP A 77 13.78 -14.07 7.61
C ASP A 77 12.34 -14.60 7.65
N THR A 78 11.70 -14.60 6.50
CA THR A 78 10.38 -15.15 6.26
C THR A 78 10.47 -16.52 5.59
N LEU A 79 9.35 -17.25 5.48
CA LEU A 79 9.34 -18.51 4.74
C LEU A 79 9.73 -18.30 3.28
N MET A 80 9.16 -17.30 2.64
CA MET A 80 9.49 -16.88 1.27
C MET A 80 9.75 -15.38 1.25
N VAL A 81 10.36 -14.86 0.20
CA VAL A 81 10.66 -13.43 0.05
C VAL A 81 9.92 -12.86 -1.15
N GLN A 82 9.22 -11.76 -0.95
CA GLN A 82 8.54 -11.03 -2.01
C GLN A 82 9.55 -10.38 -2.95
N SER A 83 9.31 -10.48 -4.26
CA SER A 83 10.00 -9.67 -5.28
C SER A 83 9.55 -8.21 -5.16
N LEU A 84 10.49 -7.26 -5.31
CA LEU A 84 10.17 -5.83 -5.29
C LEU A 84 9.86 -5.27 -6.68
N ASP A 85 9.98 -6.06 -7.74
CA ASP A 85 9.64 -5.63 -9.11
C ASP A 85 8.47 -6.39 -9.73
N GLU A 86 7.77 -7.17 -8.91
CA GLU A 86 6.55 -7.87 -9.26
C GLU A 86 5.43 -7.55 -8.26
N PRO A 87 4.19 -7.42 -8.71
CA PRO A 87 3.11 -6.99 -7.82
C PRO A 87 2.81 -8.01 -6.71
N PHE A 88 2.91 -9.32 -7.03
CA PHE A 88 2.50 -10.38 -6.10
C PHE A 88 3.21 -11.71 -6.41
N ALA A 89 4.54 -11.75 -6.25
CA ALA A 89 5.34 -12.96 -6.41
C ALA A 89 6.34 -13.12 -5.26
N GLU A 90 6.47 -14.33 -4.76
CA GLU A 90 7.38 -14.71 -3.68
C GLU A 90 8.29 -15.86 -4.11
N TYR A 91 9.52 -15.79 -3.66
CA TYR A 91 10.62 -16.65 -4.06
C TYR A 91 11.24 -17.37 -2.87
N PRO A 92 12.01 -18.47 -3.11
CA PRO A 92 12.59 -19.26 -2.04
C PRO A 92 13.44 -18.44 -1.04
N LEU A 93 13.22 -18.72 0.24
CA LEU A 93 14.05 -18.27 1.33
C LEU A 93 14.14 -19.41 2.36
N ILE A 94 13.58 -19.29 3.59
CA ILE A 94 13.56 -20.40 4.54
C ILE A 94 12.84 -21.63 3.95
N ALA A 95 11.74 -21.43 3.24
CA ALA A 95 11.14 -22.47 2.40
C ALA A 95 11.79 -22.44 1.01
N LYS A 96 12.24 -23.60 0.53
CA LYS A 96 12.80 -23.76 -0.82
C LYS A 96 11.72 -23.95 -1.89
N ASP A 97 10.54 -24.41 -1.50
CA ASP A 97 9.36 -24.61 -2.35
C ASP A 97 8.07 -24.62 -1.52
N ALA A 98 6.95 -24.48 -2.20
CA ALA A 98 5.62 -24.58 -1.64
C ALA A 98 4.69 -25.40 -2.55
N GLU A 99 3.79 -26.17 -1.95
CA GLU A 99 2.71 -26.90 -2.62
C GLU A 99 1.37 -26.36 -2.16
N VAL A 100 0.63 -25.71 -3.05
CA VAL A 100 -0.74 -25.23 -2.79
C VAL A 100 -1.75 -26.25 -3.32
N ALA A 101 -2.75 -26.59 -2.52
CA ALA A 101 -3.84 -27.46 -2.95
C ALA A 101 -4.59 -26.86 -4.15
N LYS A 102 -5.04 -27.69 -5.10
CA LYS A 102 -5.81 -27.24 -6.28
C LYS A 102 -7.08 -26.47 -5.90
N ASP A 103 -7.71 -26.87 -4.82
CA ASP A 103 -8.90 -26.24 -4.26
C ASP A 103 -8.60 -25.15 -3.24
N ASN A 104 -7.31 -24.76 -3.09
CA ASN A 104 -6.85 -23.79 -2.11
C ASN A 104 -7.22 -24.13 -0.65
N SER A 105 -7.31 -25.43 -0.30
CA SER A 105 -7.63 -25.87 1.07
C SER A 105 -6.43 -25.93 2.01
N TYR A 106 -5.21 -25.95 1.48
CA TYR A 106 -3.96 -25.94 2.25
C TYR A 106 -2.76 -25.47 1.43
N VAL A 107 -1.68 -25.13 2.15
CA VAL A 107 -0.32 -25.00 1.61
C VAL A 107 0.66 -25.84 2.43
N ILE A 108 1.64 -26.46 1.77
CA ILE A 108 2.77 -27.15 2.39
C ILE A 108 4.05 -26.39 2.01
N PHE A 109 4.83 -25.98 3.00
CA PHE A 109 6.16 -25.40 2.78
C PHE A 109 7.23 -26.43 3.09
N THR A 110 8.22 -26.53 2.19
CA THR A 110 9.40 -27.39 2.35
C THR A 110 10.58 -26.54 2.84
N ILE A 111 11.02 -26.73 4.06
CA ILE A 111 12.12 -25.95 4.66
C ILE A 111 13.46 -26.36 4.05
N ASP A 112 14.27 -25.40 3.65
CA ASP A 112 15.62 -25.62 3.12
C ASP A 112 16.51 -26.21 4.24
N LYS A 113 17.13 -27.35 3.96
CA LYS A 113 18.03 -28.06 4.92
C LYS A 113 19.26 -27.22 5.31
N ARG A 114 19.59 -26.19 4.51
CA ARG A 114 20.69 -25.25 4.79
C ARG A 114 20.27 -24.11 5.72
N ALA A 115 18.98 -23.87 5.91
CA ALA A 115 18.47 -22.76 6.71
C ALA A 115 18.96 -22.83 8.16
N ARG A 116 19.51 -21.70 8.66
CA ARG A 116 20.12 -21.59 10.00
C ARG A 116 19.74 -20.28 10.68
N PHE A 117 19.60 -20.33 11.97
CA PHE A 117 19.58 -19.15 12.83
C PHE A 117 20.99 -18.55 13.00
N SER A 118 21.06 -17.34 13.57
CA SER A 118 22.32 -16.62 13.81
C SER A 118 23.27 -17.35 14.78
N ASN A 119 22.76 -18.24 15.63
CA ASN A 119 23.52 -19.12 16.50
C ASN A 119 23.88 -20.46 15.82
N ASN A 120 23.74 -20.56 14.51
CA ASN A 120 24.00 -21.73 13.68
C ASN A 120 23.07 -22.95 13.91
N ALA A 121 22.05 -22.83 14.74
CA ALA A 121 21.04 -23.88 14.91
C ALA A 121 20.21 -24.03 13.60
N PRO A 122 19.82 -25.26 13.20
CA PRO A 122 18.99 -25.46 12.01
C PRO A 122 17.59 -24.89 12.22
N ILE A 123 17.02 -24.35 11.16
CA ILE A 123 15.60 -23.96 11.12
C ILE A 123 14.80 -25.17 10.65
N LEU A 124 13.78 -25.57 11.41
CA LEU A 124 12.97 -26.75 11.19
C LEU A 124 11.47 -26.39 11.07
N ALA A 125 10.68 -27.33 10.58
CA ALA A 125 9.22 -27.20 10.52
C ALA A 125 8.58 -26.92 11.90
N SER A 126 9.24 -27.41 12.98
CA SER A 126 8.83 -27.10 14.36
C SER A 126 8.99 -25.65 14.74
N ASP A 127 10.01 -24.93 14.20
CA ASP A 127 10.19 -23.50 14.44
C ASP A 127 9.13 -22.69 13.67
N VAL A 128 8.78 -23.10 12.45
CA VAL A 128 7.73 -22.47 11.65
C VAL A 128 6.38 -22.57 12.36
N LYS A 129 5.97 -23.79 12.73
CA LYS A 129 4.71 -23.96 13.47
C LYS A 129 4.72 -23.18 14.78
N PHE A 130 5.82 -23.21 15.50
CA PHE A 130 5.98 -22.49 16.76
C PHE A 130 5.87 -20.97 16.57
N SER A 131 6.50 -20.41 15.52
CA SER A 131 6.41 -18.98 15.20
C SER A 131 4.97 -18.56 14.92
N PHE A 132 4.27 -19.35 14.10
CA PHE A 132 2.85 -19.12 13.79
C PHE A 132 1.99 -19.16 15.06
N ASP A 133 2.05 -20.25 15.83
CA ASP A 133 1.24 -20.42 17.04
C ASP A 133 1.50 -19.30 18.06
N THR A 134 2.77 -18.91 18.26
CA THR A 134 3.16 -17.84 19.17
C THR A 134 2.63 -16.47 18.73
N ILE A 135 2.73 -16.15 17.45
CA ILE A 135 2.20 -14.88 16.92
C ILE A 135 0.66 -14.85 17.05
N MET A 136 -0.01 -15.97 16.82
CA MET A 136 -1.46 -16.07 16.99
C MET A 136 -1.89 -15.94 18.45
N GLU A 137 -1.11 -16.47 19.40
CA GLU A 137 -1.41 -16.43 20.84
C GLU A 137 -1.02 -15.09 21.47
N LEU A 138 0.23 -14.65 21.27
CA LEU A 138 0.85 -13.54 21.98
C LEU A 138 1.04 -12.27 21.15
N GLY A 139 0.90 -12.38 19.82
CA GLY A 139 1.07 -11.26 18.90
C GLY A 139 -0.09 -10.27 18.92
N SER A 140 0.10 -9.15 18.22
CA SER A 140 -0.93 -8.12 18.09
C SER A 140 -2.19 -8.65 17.39
N PRO A 141 -3.37 -8.08 17.66
CA PRO A 141 -4.63 -8.46 16.99
C PRO A 141 -4.56 -8.44 15.46
N LEU A 142 -3.67 -7.62 14.89
CA LEU A 142 -3.46 -7.53 13.44
C LEU A 142 -3.05 -8.87 12.82
N TYR A 143 -2.16 -9.63 13.49
CA TYR A 143 -1.76 -10.95 13.01
C TYR A 143 -2.92 -11.96 13.03
N ARG A 144 -3.77 -11.89 14.05
CA ARG A 144 -4.98 -12.73 14.10
C ARG A 144 -5.94 -12.43 12.95
N GLN A 145 -6.00 -11.18 12.50
CA GLN A 145 -6.80 -10.79 11.34
C GLN A 145 -6.16 -11.31 10.03
N TYR A 146 -4.85 -11.17 9.85
CA TYR A 146 -4.15 -11.68 8.66
C TYR A 146 -4.26 -13.20 8.51
N TYR A 147 -4.14 -13.94 9.60
CA TYR A 147 -4.16 -15.40 9.60
C TYR A 147 -5.51 -15.99 10.03
N GLN A 148 -6.59 -15.20 10.06
CA GLN A 148 -7.91 -15.64 10.53
C GLN A 148 -8.45 -16.87 9.81
N ASP A 149 -8.13 -17.03 8.52
CA ASP A 149 -8.58 -18.12 7.67
C ASP A 149 -7.69 -19.37 7.78
N VAL A 150 -6.62 -19.34 8.55
CA VAL A 150 -5.84 -20.53 8.89
C VAL A 150 -6.56 -21.31 9.99
N LYS A 151 -6.85 -22.59 9.72
CA LYS A 151 -7.45 -23.51 10.70
C LYS A 151 -6.40 -24.02 11.68
N LYS A 152 -5.25 -24.48 11.16
CA LYS A 152 -4.12 -24.97 11.96
C LYS A 152 -2.86 -25.19 11.11
N ALA A 153 -1.70 -25.15 11.76
CA ALA A 153 -0.43 -25.61 11.25
C ALA A 153 -0.13 -27.04 11.74
N VAL A 154 0.35 -27.92 10.86
CA VAL A 154 0.68 -29.31 11.15
C VAL A 154 2.10 -29.61 10.67
N ILE A 155 2.93 -30.20 11.54
CA ILE A 155 4.26 -30.68 11.18
C ILE A 155 4.09 -32.06 10.52
N LEU A 156 4.51 -32.20 9.27
CA LEU A 156 4.49 -33.50 8.57
C LEU A 156 5.76 -34.30 8.86
N ASP A 157 6.91 -33.61 8.85
CA ASP A 157 8.22 -34.10 9.27
C ASP A 157 9.17 -32.94 9.65
N LYS A 158 10.49 -33.20 9.76
CA LYS A 158 11.48 -32.19 10.16
C LYS A 158 11.52 -30.97 9.23
N HIS A 159 11.16 -31.14 7.96
CA HIS A 159 11.31 -30.09 6.93
C HIS A 159 9.99 -29.73 6.24
N HIS A 160 8.88 -30.38 6.54
CA HIS A 160 7.59 -30.07 5.91
C HIS A 160 6.58 -29.62 6.96
N VAL A 161 6.00 -28.43 6.72
CA VAL A 161 4.91 -27.87 7.53
C VAL A 161 3.72 -27.59 6.63
N LYS A 162 2.53 -28.04 7.05
CA LYS A 162 1.26 -27.88 6.35
C LYS A 162 0.37 -26.89 7.10
N PHE A 163 -0.12 -25.87 6.41
CA PHE A 163 -1.16 -24.99 6.90
C PHE A 163 -2.49 -25.36 6.26
N ILE A 164 -3.47 -25.72 7.07
CA ILE A 164 -4.81 -26.08 6.64
C ILE A 164 -5.71 -24.87 6.80
N PHE A 165 -6.51 -24.56 5.79
CA PHE A 165 -7.36 -23.38 5.75
C PHE A 165 -8.79 -23.68 6.22
N LYS A 166 -9.51 -22.66 6.67
CA LYS A 166 -10.93 -22.71 7.03
C LYS A 166 -11.85 -22.55 5.82
N THR A 167 -11.35 -21.84 4.80
CA THR A 167 -12.05 -21.54 3.55
C THR A 167 -11.11 -21.69 2.37
N THR A 168 -11.66 -21.96 1.20
CA THR A 168 -10.94 -22.06 -0.08
C THR A 168 -10.96 -20.73 -0.86
N GLU A 169 -11.69 -19.72 -0.38
CA GLU A 169 -11.91 -18.46 -1.10
C GLU A 169 -10.73 -17.50 -1.02
N ASN A 170 -9.96 -17.54 0.08
CA ASN A 170 -8.83 -16.62 0.29
C ASN A 170 -7.58 -17.11 -0.46
N LYS A 171 -7.45 -16.71 -1.74
CA LYS A 171 -6.33 -17.09 -2.60
C LYS A 171 -4.99 -16.44 -2.21
N GLU A 172 -5.03 -15.35 -1.42
CA GLU A 172 -3.82 -14.66 -0.94
C GLU A 172 -3.16 -15.38 0.24
N LEU A 173 -3.87 -16.26 0.92
CA LEU A 173 -3.43 -16.85 2.18
C LEU A 173 -2.10 -17.61 2.08
N PRO A 174 -1.78 -18.36 1.00
CA PRO A 174 -0.46 -18.96 0.82
C PRO A 174 0.69 -17.94 0.81
N LEU A 175 0.52 -16.79 0.15
CA LEU A 175 1.51 -15.73 0.10
C LEU A 175 1.61 -14.99 1.45
N ILE A 176 0.48 -14.71 2.10
CA ILE A 176 0.48 -14.13 3.45
C ILE A 176 1.27 -15.02 4.42
N LEU A 177 1.14 -16.34 4.29
CA LEU A 177 1.93 -17.30 5.08
C LEU A 177 3.40 -17.34 4.64
N GLY A 178 3.70 -17.13 3.35
CA GLY A 178 5.07 -16.99 2.84
C GLY A 178 5.84 -15.87 3.55
N GLN A 179 5.15 -14.81 3.98
CA GLN A 179 5.72 -13.67 4.71
C GLN A 179 5.83 -13.89 6.23
N LEU A 180 5.50 -15.08 6.73
CA LEU A 180 5.64 -15.39 8.15
C LEU A 180 7.11 -15.34 8.58
N GLN A 181 7.43 -14.46 9.52
CA GLN A 181 8.76 -14.33 10.12
C GLN A 181 9.02 -15.49 11.07
N ILE A 182 10.22 -16.09 10.99
CA ILE A 182 10.57 -17.31 11.73
C ILE A 182 11.54 -17.00 12.86
N PHE A 183 11.21 -17.46 14.06
CA PHE A 183 12.06 -17.38 15.25
C PHE A 183 12.25 -18.74 15.89
N SER A 184 13.34 -18.87 16.65
CA SER A 184 13.79 -20.15 17.20
C SER A 184 12.91 -20.62 18.36
N LYS A 185 12.28 -21.78 18.22
CA LYS A 185 11.56 -22.44 19.32
C LYS A 185 12.48 -22.75 20.50
N LYS A 186 13.71 -23.21 20.21
CA LYS A 186 14.70 -23.62 21.25
C LYS A 186 15.23 -22.43 22.03
N ALA A 187 15.44 -21.28 21.37
CA ALA A 187 15.95 -20.06 21.99
C ALA A 187 14.85 -19.09 22.42
N PHE A 188 13.59 -19.53 22.38
CA PHE A 188 12.44 -18.67 22.68
C PHE A 188 12.43 -18.25 24.15
N GLN A 189 12.24 -16.95 24.36
CA GLN A 189 12.05 -16.34 25.67
C GLN A 189 10.64 -15.73 25.73
N LYS A 190 9.74 -16.33 26.50
CA LYS A 190 8.36 -15.85 26.62
C LYS A 190 8.29 -14.40 27.12
N ASP A 191 9.22 -14.01 27.97
CA ASP A 191 9.32 -12.65 28.51
C ASP A 191 9.53 -11.59 27.43
N TYR A 192 10.13 -11.93 26.28
CA TYR A 192 10.24 -11.07 25.10
C TYR A 192 8.86 -10.58 24.59
N PHE A 193 7.84 -11.41 24.71
CA PHE A 193 6.48 -11.06 24.31
C PHE A 193 5.63 -10.46 25.46
N THR A 194 5.95 -10.77 26.70
CA THR A 194 5.04 -10.50 27.83
C THR A 194 5.55 -9.44 28.79
N LYS A 195 6.85 -9.44 29.11
CA LYS A 195 7.42 -8.62 30.18
C LYS A 195 8.54 -7.69 29.74
N ASN A 196 9.51 -8.20 28.98
CA ASN A 196 10.71 -7.47 28.60
C ASN A 196 10.92 -7.47 27.07
N PRO A 197 10.33 -6.53 26.35
CA PRO A 197 10.46 -6.44 24.90
C PRO A 197 11.84 -5.93 24.44
N LEU A 198 12.77 -5.64 25.36
CA LEU A 198 14.16 -5.25 25.07
C LEU A 198 15.14 -6.43 25.09
N LEU A 199 14.68 -7.65 25.27
CA LEU A 199 15.51 -8.85 25.10
C LEU A 199 15.93 -8.99 23.64
N ILE A 200 17.22 -9.28 23.42
CA ILE A 200 17.76 -9.52 22.07
C ILE A 200 17.43 -10.96 21.66
N PRO A 201 16.64 -11.18 20.60
CA PRO A 201 16.29 -12.52 20.15
C PRO A 201 17.41 -13.16 19.33
N VAL A 202 17.44 -14.49 19.28
CA VAL A 202 18.19 -15.22 18.23
C VAL A 202 17.52 -14.97 16.89
N SER A 203 18.26 -14.40 15.94
CA SER A 203 17.75 -13.96 14.65
C SER A 203 17.82 -15.07 13.59
N SER A 204 16.96 -14.97 12.58
CA SER A 204 17.02 -15.80 11.36
C SER A 204 17.53 -15.01 10.14
N GLY A 205 17.54 -13.68 10.24
CA GLY A 205 17.83 -12.76 9.16
C GLY A 205 19.31 -12.43 8.94
N PRO A 206 19.58 -11.54 7.98
CA PRO A 206 20.94 -11.17 7.56
C PRO A 206 21.71 -10.34 8.59
N TYR A 207 21.03 -9.74 9.56
CA TYR A 207 21.66 -8.95 10.62
C TYR A 207 21.29 -9.47 12.01
N VAL A 208 22.11 -9.06 12.99
CA VAL A 208 21.86 -9.23 14.42
C VAL A 208 21.91 -7.87 15.11
N ILE A 209 21.19 -7.69 16.20
CA ILE A 209 21.30 -6.48 17.02
C ILE A 209 22.64 -6.49 17.72
N ALA A 210 23.51 -5.51 17.43
CA ALA A 210 24.83 -5.36 18.04
C ALA A 210 24.77 -4.52 19.30
N SER A 211 24.05 -3.40 19.27
CA SER A 211 23.88 -2.50 20.41
C SER A 211 22.67 -1.60 20.24
N PHE A 212 22.17 -1.08 21.35
CA PHE A 212 21.14 -0.04 21.34
C PHE A 212 21.23 0.85 22.58
N ASP A 213 20.74 2.09 22.42
CA ASP A 213 20.46 3.02 23.50
C ASP A 213 18.98 3.40 23.36
N VAL A 214 18.16 2.96 24.32
CA VAL A 214 16.71 3.03 24.25
C VAL A 214 16.25 4.45 23.91
N GLY A 215 15.43 4.56 22.87
CA GLY A 215 14.87 5.80 22.40
C GLY A 215 15.82 6.71 21.62
N LYS A 216 17.11 6.37 21.47
CA LYS A 216 18.09 7.23 20.83
C LYS A 216 18.75 6.61 19.60
N LYS A 217 19.19 5.36 19.67
CA LYS A 217 19.90 4.69 18.58
C LYS A 217 19.84 3.18 18.69
N ILE A 218 19.90 2.52 17.53
CA ILE A 218 20.09 1.06 17.43
C ILE A 218 21.05 0.75 16.29
N THR A 219 21.92 -0.24 16.51
CA THR A 219 22.92 -0.70 15.54
C THR A 219 22.74 -2.17 15.26
N TYR A 220 22.63 -2.50 14.00
CA TYR A 220 22.61 -3.87 13.49
C TYR A 220 23.95 -4.18 12.85
N GLN A 221 24.49 -5.38 13.16
CA GLN A 221 25.72 -5.93 12.58
C GLN A 221 25.37 -7.02 11.59
N ARG A 222 25.94 -7.00 10.39
CA ARG A 222 25.75 -8.05 9.40
C ARG A 222 26.24 -9.39 9.97
N ASN A 223 25.42 -10.42 9.85
CA ASN A 223 25.78 -11.78 10.22
C ASN A 223 26.74 -12.37 9.17
N PRO A 224 28.04 -12.57 9.49
CA PRO A 224 29.01 -13.10 8.51
C PRO A 224 28.68 -14.54 8.08
N ASN A 225 27.94 -15.26 8.92
CA ASN A 225 27.53 -16.65 8.69
C ASN A 225 26.08 -16.76 8.16
N TYR A 226 25.52 -15.67 7.66
CA TYR A 226 24.16 -15.69 7.11
C TYR A 226 24.03 -16.75 6.01
N TRP A 227 23.22 -17.74 6.27
CA TRP A 227 23.10 -18.95 5.43
C TRP A 227 22.58 -18.65 4.02
N ALA A 228 21.66 -17.67 3.88
CA ALA A 228 20.98 -17.36 2.61
C ALA A 228 21.76 -16.38 1.72
N ARG A 229 22.94 -15.89 2.12
CA ARG A 229 23.70 -14.84 1.39
C ARG A 229 23.94 -15.11 -0.09
N ASN A 230 23.98 -16.38 -0.49
CA ASN A 230 24.20 -16.83 -1.87
C ASN A 230 22.93 -17.36 -2.55
N LEU A 231 21.77 -17.32 -1.87
CA LEU A 231 20.52 -17.64 -2.54
C LEU A 231 20.21 -16.61 -3.64
N PRO A 232 19.67 -17.01 -4.79
CA PRO A 232 19.27 -16.08 -5.84
C PRO A 232 18.41 -14.93 -5.33
N SER A 233 17.48 -15.22 -4.41
CA SER A 233 16.58 -14.24 -3.81
C SER A 233 17.26 -13.28 -2.80
N ARG A 234 18.55 -13.47 -2.47
CA ARG A 234 19.30 -12.64 -1.50
C ARG A 234 20.62 -12.11 -2.05
N LYS A 235 21.10 -12.66 -3.17
CA LYS A 235 22.36 -12.25 -3.77
C LYS A 235 22.34 -10.78 -4.20
N GLY A 236 23.41 -10.04 -3.84
CA GLY A 236 23.51 -8.60 -4.12
C GLY A 236 22.82 -7.68 -3.14
N GLN A 237 22.24 -8.22 -2.06
CA GLN A 237 21.55 -7.48 -0.99
C GLN A 237 22.34 -7.48 0.31
N PHE A 238 21.98 -6.60 1.26
CA PHE A 238 22.59 -6.52 2.59
C PHE A 238 24.11 -6.31 2.54
N ASN A 239 24.52 -5.23 1.84
CA ASN A 239 25.92 -5.00 1.50
C ASN A 239 26.71 -4.32 2.62
N PHE A 240 26.06 -3.60 3.54
CA PHE A 240 26.72 -2.88 4.63
C PHE A 240 27.11 -3.82 5.78
N ASP A 241 28.25 -3.57 6.43
CA ASP A 241 28.64 -4.29 7.65
C ASP A 241 27.76 -3.91 8.82
N GLN A 242 27.40 -2.63 8.90
CA GLN A 242 26.49 -2.12 9.93
C GLN A 242 25.36 -1.29 9.32
N ILE A 243 24.21 -1.38 9.96
CA ILE A 243 23.07 -0.50 9.73
C ILE A 243 22.74 0.17 11.05
N LYS A 244 22.69 1.51 11.05
CA LYS A 244 22.43 2.32 12.25
C LYS A 244 21.18 3.14 12.05
N PHE A 245 20.36 3.25 13.08
CA PHE A 245 19.25 4.20 13.15
C PHE A 245 19.50 5.14 14.32
N GLU A 246 19.47 6.44 14.04
CA GLU A 246 19.50 7.52 15.03
C GLU A 246 18.15 8.21 15.09
N TYR A 247 17.65 8.41 16.32
CA TYR A 247 16.31 8.94 16.54
C TYR A 247 16.34 10.45 16.74
N TYR A 248 15.52 11.13 15.95
CA TYR A 248 15.34 12.58 16.01
C TYR A 248 13.93 12.93 16.49
N LYS A 249 13.78 14.07 17.16
CA LYS A 249 12.51 14.50 17.72
C LYS A 249 11.44 14.71 16.64
N ASP A 250 11.83 15.29 15.50
CA ASP A 250 10.94 15.64 14.41
C ASP A 250 11.69 15.73 13.07
N GLU A 251 10.92 15.80 11.98
CA GLU A 251 11.41 15.86 10.60
C GLU A 251 12.30 17.09 10.33
N THR A 252 12.09 18.22 11.02
CA THR A 252 12.88 19.41 10.83
C THR A 252 14.30 19.23 11.35
N ILE A 253 14.41 18.67 12.57
CA ILE A 253 15.70 18.34 13.18
C ILE A 253 16.41 17.26 12.37
N ALA A 254 15.69 16.22 11.93
CA ALA A 254 16.24 15.17 11.07
C ALA A 254 16.78 15.74 9.75
N LEU A 255 16.07 16.67 9.10
CA LEU A 255 16.57 17.33 7.89
C LEU A 255 17.88 18.09 8.15
N GLN A 256 17.99 18.83 9.25
CA GLN A 256 19.23 19.54 9.58
C GLN A 256 20.39 18.58 9.87
N ALA A 257 20.10 17.48 10.56
CA ALA A 257 21.06 16.40 10.79
C ALA A 257 21.55 15.77 9.46
N PHE A 258 20.64 15.52 8.50
CA PHE A 258 20.98 15.03 7.18
C PHE A 258 21.91 16.01 6.43
N LEU A 259 21.54 17.30 6.38
CA LEU A 259 22.33 18.32 5.69
C LEU A 259 23.71 18.53 6.32
N SER A 260 23.89 18.19 7.61
CA SER A 260 25.18 18.21 8.31
C SER A 260 26.01 16.93 8.17
N GLY A 261 25.44 15.85 7.56
CA GLY A 261 26.12 14.58 7.35
C GLY A 261 26.00 13.55 8.47
N ALA A 262 25.04 13.73 9.36
CA ALA A 262 24.82 12.79 10.47
C ALA A 262 24.34 11.42 9.96
N TYR A 263 23.56 11.39 8.86
CA TYR A 263 23.13 10.15 8.22
C TYR A 263 23.13 10.25 6.69
N ASP A 264 22.90 9.15 5.98
CA ASP A 264 23.40 8.97 4.61
C ASP A 264 22.34 9.22 3.54
N TRP A 265 21.08 9.10 3.86
CA TRP A 265 19.97 9.23 2.91
C TRP A 265 18.65 9.47 3.62
N ARG A 266 17.63 9.99 2.90
CA ARG A 266 16.26 10.12 3.39
C ARG A 266 15.22 10.05 2.27
N ILE A 267 14.01 9.61 2.62
CA ILE A 267 12.81 9.78 1.80
C ILE A 267 12.11 11.07 2.22
N GLU A 268 11.77 11.92 1.24
CA GLU A 268 11.10 13.18 1.52
C GLU A 268 9.62 13.12 1.09
N SER A 269 8.73 13.16 2.07
CA SER A 269 7.29 13.14 1.83
C SER A 269 6.70 14.52 1.52
N THR A 270 7.36 15.60 1.98
CA THR A 270 6.84 16.96 1.94
C THR A 270 7.26 17.71 0.68
N ALA A 271 6.33 18.06 -0.19
CA ALA A 271 6.60 18.77 -1.44
C ALA A 271 7.36 20.09 -1.23
N LYS A 272 7.01 20.88 -0.20
CA LYS A 272 7.70 22.14 0.12
C LYS A 272 9.16 21.90 0.51
N VAL A 273 9.43 20.89 1.35
CA VAL A 273 10.80 20.56 1.77
C VAL A 273 11.61 20.05 0.58
N TRP A 274 11.03 19.18 -0.24
CA TRP A 274 11.68 18.70 -1.47
C TRP A 274 12.05 19.83 -2.42
N ALA A 275 11.18 20.83 -2.59
CA ALA A 275 11.41 21.96 -3.48
C ALA A 275 12.41 22.98 -2.93
N ARG A 276 12.40 23.26 -1.61
CA ARG A 276 13.08 24.43 -1.03
C ARG A 276 13.88 24.15 0.24
N GLY A 277 13.78 22.94 0.81
CA GLY A 277 14.42 22.62 2.10
C GLY A 277 15.86 22.13 2.00
N TYR A 278 16.28 21.68 0.80
CA TYR A 278 17.62 21.18 0.57
C TYR A 278 18.55 22.33 0.15
N VAL A 279 19.15 22.96 1.13
CA VAL A 279 20.04 24.14 0.98
C VAL A 279 21.27 24.01 1.87
N GLY A 280 22.36 24.72 1.53
CA GLY A 280 23.58 24.78 2.31
C GLY A 280 24.76 24.01 1.75
N LYS A 281 25.88 24.01 2.47
CA LYS A 281 27.20 23.56 1.97
C LYS A 281 27.22 22.15 1.34
N ALA A 282 26.45 21.21 1.89
CA ALA A 282 26.43 19.84 1.33
C ALA A 282 25.77 19.78 -0.05
N ILE A 283 24.77 20.62 -0.29
CA ILE A 283 24.11 20.75 -1.60
C ILE A 283 25.00 21.55 -2.56
N ASP A 284 25.52 22.71 -2.11
CA ASP A 284 26.36 23.59 -2.93
C ASP A 284 27.62 22.88 -3.40
N ASN A 285 28.22 22.05 -2.55
CA ASN A 285 29.38 21.23 -2.85
C ASN A 285 29.04 19.90 -3.58
N LYS A 286 27.77 19.73 -3.98
CA LYS A 286 27.29 18.52 -4.68
C LYS A 286 27.58 17.20 -3.93
N LYS A 287 27.63 17.22 -2.58
CA LYS A 287 27.79 16.00 -1.77
C LYS A 287 26.53 15.17 -1.69
N ILE A 288 25.36 15.80 -1.87
CA ILE A 288 24.03 15.16 -1.84
C ILE A 288 23.41 15.25 -3.24
N THR A 289 22.87 14.14 -3.69
CA THR A 289 22.08 14.05 -4.93
C THR A 289 20.63 13.73 -4.60
N LYS A 290 19.71 14.37 -5.31
CA LYS A 290 18.27 14.14 -5.23
C LYS A 290 17.83 13.24 -6.37
N TYR A 291 17.10 12.17 -6.05
CA TYR A 291 16.59 11.18 -7.00
C TYR A 291 15.07 11.16 -6.97
N LEU A 292 14.46 10.96 -8.13
CA LEU A 292 13.05 10.61 -8.29
C LEU A 292 13.00 9.18 -8.83
N ILE A 293 12.70 8.23 -7.96
CA ILE A 293 12.65 6.81 -8.31
C ILE A 293 11.19 6.43 -8.57
N ALA A 294 10.87 6.15 -9.83
CA ALA A 294 9.50 5.78 -10.22
C ALA A 294 9.09 4.42 -9.62
N HIS A 295 7.80 4.29 -9.30
CA HIS A 295 7.20 3.03 -8.86
C HIS A 295 5.83 2.81 -9.50
N LYS A 296 5.38 1.55 -9.49
CA LYS A 296 4.08 1.10 -9.99
C LYS A 296 3.10 0.70 -8.87
N LEU A 297 3.42 1.06 -7.64
CA LEU A 297 2.51 0.78 -6.51
C LEU A 297 1.18 1.50 -6.72
N PRO A 298 0.05 0.82 -6.55
CA PRO A 298 -1.26 1.46 -6.63
C PRO A 298 -1.35 2.62 -5.64
N SER A 299 -1.71 3.80 -6.14
CA SER A 299 -1.81 5.01 -5.29
C SER A 299 -3.18 5.12 -4.63
N GLY A 300 -4.16 4.34 -5.09
CA GLY A 300 -5.53 4.44 -4.61
C GLY A 300 -6.19 5.79 -4.94
N MET A 301 -7.20 6.14 -4.14
CA MET A 301 -7.97 7.37 -4.29
C MET A 301 -7.86 8.22 -3.02
N GLN A 302 -7.21 9.37 -3.12
CA GLN A 302 -7.32 10.46 -2.15
C GLN A 302 -8.18 11.56 -2.72
N GLY A 303 -9.11 12.10 -1.96
CA GLY A 303 -9.99 13.15 -2.46
C GLY A 303 -10.95 13.71 -1.43
N PHE A 304 -11.78 14.66 -1.89
CA PHE A 304 -12.95 15.11 -1.14
C PHE A 304 -14.09 14.13 -1.39
N PHE A 305 -14.40 13.29 -0.41
CA PHE A 305 -15.47 12.30 -0.47
C PHE A 305 -16.80 12.94 -0.07
N PHE A 306 -17.79 12.83 -0.95
CA PHE A 306 -19.17 13.19 -0.67
C PHE A 306 -19.84 12.13 0.21
N ASN A 307 -20.62 12.55 1.19
CA ASN A 307 -21.52 11.63 1.88
C ASN A 307 -22.89 11.61 1.18
N THR A 308 -23.12 10.64 0.30
CA THR A 308 -24.38 10.53 -0.44
C THR A 308 -25.59 10.12 0.41
N ARG A 309 -25.37 9.85 1.72
CA ARG A 309 -26.46 9.71 2.71
C ARG A 309 -27.12 11.06 3.01
N ARG A 310 -26.39 12.17 2.74
CA ARG A 310 -26.91 13.54 2.85
C ARG A 310 -27.73 13.90 1.60
N GLU A 311 -28.92 14.46 1.77
CA GLU A 311 -29.86 14.76 0.70
C GLU A 311 -29.22 15.59 -0.44
N ILE A 312 -28.42 16.60 -0.07
CA ILE A 312 -27.77 17.51 -1.01
C ILE A 312 -26.79 16.82 -1.98
N PHE A 313 -26.28 15.62 -1.63
CA PHE A 313 -25.33 14.87 -2.44
C PHE A 313 -25.90 13.60 -3.06
N LYS A 314 -27.19 13.33 -2.93
CA LYS A 314 -27.83 12.17 -3.59
C LYS A 314 -27.85 12.29 -5.10
N ASP A 315 -28.16 13.49 -5.61
CA ASP A 315 -28.18 13.74 -7.06
C ASP A 315 -26.74 13.75 -7.62
N LYS A 316 -26.50 12.88 -8.58
CA LYS A 316 -25.19 12.74 -9.23
C LYS A 316 -24.77 14.04 -9.93
N ARG A 317 -25.71 14.76 -10.53
CA ARG A 317 -25.44 16.04 -11.24
C ARG A 317 -24.85 17.10 -10.29
N VAL A 318 -25.26 17.09 -9.04
CA VAL A 318 -24.68 17.96 -8.01
C VAL A 318 -23.23 17.59 -7.76
N ARG A 319 -22.92 16.30 -7.57
CA ARG A 319 -21.56 15.83 -7.35
C ARG A 319 -20.66 16.12 -8.55
N GLU A 320 -21.16 15.88 -9.76
CA GLU A 320 -20.47 16.21 -11.01
C GLU A 320 -20.19 17.70 -11.12
N ALA A 321 -21.15 18.57 -10.78
CA ALA A 321 -20.94 20.02 -10.79
C ALA A 321 -19.82 20.46 -9.85
N LEU A 322 -19.76 19.91 -8.62
CA LEU A 322 -18.72 20.22 -7.68
C LEU A 322 -17.35 19.67 -8.13
N PHE A 323 -17.32 18.52 -8.80
CA PHE A 323 -16.12 17.95 -9.40
C PHE A 323 -15.50 18.89 -10.45
N TYR A 324 -16.29 19.52 -11.31
CA TYR A 324 -15.82 20.49 -12.30
C TYR A 324 -15.39 21.84 -11.69
N ALA A 325 -15.73 22.11 -10.43
CA ALA A 325 -15.31 23.34 -9.74
C ALA A 325 -13.93 23.22 -9.04
N PHE A 326 -13.34 22.01 -9.00
CA PHE A 326 -12.04 21.80 -8.39
C PHE A 326 -10.91 22.15 -9.35
N ASP A 327 -9.94 22.95 -8.88
CA ASP A 327 -8.79 23.42 -9.64
C ASP A 327 -7.50 22.77 -9.14
N PHE A 328 -7.21 21.59 -9.66
CA PHE A 328 -6.00 20.84 -9.31
C PHE A 328 -4.74 21.53 -9.83
N GLU A 329 -4.74 22.03 -11.07
CA GLU A 329 -3.55 22.61 -11.70
C GLU A 329 -3.05 23.82 -10.92
N TRP A 330 -3.98 24.70 -10.52
CA TRP A 330 -3.64 25.82 -9.66
C TRP A 330 -3.06 25.36 -8.30
N ALA A 331 -3.68 24.36 -7.68
CA ALA A 331 -3.24 23.82 -6.40
C ALA A 331 -1.86 23.18 -6.53
N ASN A 332 -1.65 22.36 -7.57
CA ASN A 332 -0.38 21.68 -7.83
C ASN A 332 0.76 22.70 -8.05
N LYS A 333 0.51 23.73 -8.86
CA LYS A 333 1.49 24.79 -9.14
C LYS A 333 1.80 25.62 -7.89
N ASN A 334 0.78 26.13 -7.18
CA ASN A 334 0.94 27.15 -6.16
C ASN A 334 1.16 26.58 -4.75
N LEU A 335 0.61 25.38 -4.43
CA LEU A 335 0.72 24.77 -3.13
C LEU A 335 1.77 23.64 -3.09
N PHE A 336 1.94 22.91 -4.22
CA PHE A 336 2.71 21.68 -4.27
C PHE A 336 3.89 21.71 -5.24
N PHE A 337 4.24 22.88 -5.79
CA PHE A 337 5.43 23.07 -6.64
C PHE A 337 5.45 22.17 -7.90
N SER A 338 4.27 21.89 -8.47
CA SER A 338 4.09 21.04 -9.66
C SER A 338 4.64 19.61 -9.49
N GLN A 339 4.61 19.05 -8.27
CA GLN A 339 5.26 17.78 -7.97
C GLN A 339 4.34 16.57 -7.98
N TYR A 340 3.03 16.76 -8.10
CA TYR A 340 2.05 15.67 -8.07
C TYR A 340 1.38 15.45 -9.43
N LYS A 341 0.85 14.24 -9.63
CA LYS A 341 -0.08 13.93 -10.70
C LYS A 341 -1.52 13.97 -10.17
N HIS A 342 -2.46 14.41 -10.99
CA HIS A 342 -3.88 14.33 -10.68
C HIS A 342 -4.31 12.87 -10.60
N THR A 343 -5.10 12.51 -9.59
CA THR A 343 -5.67 11.17 -9.46
C THR A 343 -6.82 11.02 -10.46
N THR A 344 -6.78 9.98 -11.27
CA THR A 344 -7.76 9.76 -12.36
C THR A 344 -8.51 8.43 -12.23
N SER A 345 -8.20 7.63 -11.21
CA SER A 345 -8.75 6.30 -10.99
C SER A 345 -8.68 5.95 -9.51
N PHE A 346 -9.57 5.10 -9.02
CA PHE A 346 -9.44 4.48 -7.70
C PHE A 346 -8.23 3.55 -7.60
N PHE A 347 -7.63 3.20 -8.75
CA PHE A 347 -6.45 2.36 -8.89
C PHE A 347 -5.30 3.09 -9.61
N SER A 348 -5.22 4.43 -9.48
CA SER A 348 -4.18 5.24 -10.11
C SER A 348 -2.78 4.65 -9.89
N ASN A 349 -1.90 4.82 -10.87
CA ASN A 349 -0.53 4.29 -10.90
C ASN A 349 -0.43 2.76 -10.98
N SER A 350 -1.47 2.08 -11.41
CA SER A 350 -1.46 0.63 -11.58
C SER A 350 -2.16 0.18 -12.86
N VAL A 351 -1.99 -1.08 -13.23
CA VAL A 351 -2.67 -1.71 -14.38
C VAL A 351 -4.17 -1.86 -14.18
N TYR A 352 -4.64 -1.72 -12.95
CA TYR A 352 -6.05 -1.84 -12.59
C TYR A 352 -6.87 -0.58 -12.87
N ALA A 353 -6.23 0.55 -13.15
CA ALA A 353 -6.92 1.76 -13.58
C ALA A 353 -7.70 1.48 -14.87
N SER A 354 -8.98 1.89 -14.93
CA SER A 354 -9.81 1.69 -16.12
C SER A 354 -9.20 2.41 -17.32
N PRO A 355 -9.12 1.75 -18.49
CA PRO A 355 -8.68 2.40 -19.74
C PRO A 355 -9.67 3.48 -20.17
N PRO A 356 -9.33 4.37 -21.12
CA PRO A 356 -10.22 5.44 -21.54
C PRO A 356 -11.62 4.96 -21.97
N LEU A 357 -11.69 3.88 -22.74
CA LEU A 357 -12.95 3.24 -23.14
C LEU A 357 -13.01 1.80 -22.62
N PRO A 358 -14.20 1.26 -22.35
CA PRO A 358 -14.33 -0.09 -21.84
C PRO A 358 -13.90 -1.14 -22.87
N SER A 359 -13.11 -2.13 -22.42
CA SER A 359 -12.74 -3.29 -23.21
C SER A 359 -13.96 -4.17 -23.55
N PRO A 360 -13.85 -5.10 -24.51
CA PRO A 360 -14.92 -6.07 -24.77
C PRO A 360 -15.32 -6.86 -23.52
N GLU A 361 -14.38 -7.26 -22.71
CA GLU A 361 -14.59 -7.98 -21.45
C GLU A 361 -15.33 -7.12 -20.42
N GLU A 362 -14.93 -5.86 -20.25
CA GLU A 362 -15.64 -4.90 -19.39
C GLU A 362 -17.10 -4.72 -19.84
N LYS A 363 -17.34 -4.57 -21.16
CA LYS A 363 -18.71 -4.42 -21.72
C LYS A 363 -19.60 -5.60 -21.40
N VAL A 364 -19.09 -6.83 -21.47
CA VAL A 364 -19.84 -8.04 -21.09
C VAL A 364 -20.24 -7.99 -19.61
N LEU A 365 -19.34 -7.58 -18.73
CA LEU A 365 -19.60 -7.46 -17.29
C LEU A 365 -20.59 -6.36 -16.95
N LEU A 366 -20.58 -5.26 -17.70
CA LEU A 366 -21.42 -4.08 -17.47
C LEU A 366 -22.82 -4.18 -18.12
N ALA A 367 -22.98 -4.95 -19.20
CA ALA A 367 -24.22 -5.07 -19.97
C ALA A 367 -25.49 -5.37 -19.12
N PRO A 368 -25.45 -6.25 -18.09
CA PRO A 368 -26.63 -6.51 -17.25
C PRO A 368 -27.14 -5.27 -16.50
N TYR A 369 -26.30 -4.25 -16.37
CA TYR A 369 -26.55 -3.05 -15.56
C TYR A 369 -26.75 -1.79 -16.41
N GLU A 370 -26.74 -1.88 -17.74
CA GLU A 370 -26.79 -0.75 -18.68
C GLU A 370 -27.89 0.26 -18.36
N LYS A 371 -29.11 -0.21 -18.05
CA LYS A 371 -30.25 0.66 -17.72
C LYS A 371 -30.09 1.43 -16.40
N SER A 372 -29.21 1.01 -15.51
CA SER A 372 -29.00 1.62 -14.18
C SER A 372 -27.71 2.42 -14.09
N LEU A 373 -26.83 2.30 -15.08
CA LEU A 373 -25.57 3.02 -15.16
C LEU A 373 -25.71 4.29 -16.02
N ASP A 374 -24.76 5.20 -15.84
CA ASP A 374 -24.60 6.34 -16.75
C ASP A 374 -24.23 5.81 -18.14
N GLU A 375 -24.90 6.26 -19.20
CA GLU A 375 -24.61 5.79 -20.56
C GLU A 375 -23.17 6.09 -21.02
N ARG A 376 -22.56 7.14 -20.45
CA ARG A 376 -21.18 7.55 -20.72
C ARG A 376 -20.16 6.47 -20.30
N VAL A 377 -20.51 5.61 -19.34
CA VAL A 377 -19.70 4.43 -18.93
C VAL A 377 -19.32 3.58 -20.14
N PHE A 378 -20.19 3.49 -21.16
CA PHE A 378 -20.03 2.65 -22.33
C PHE A 378 -19.42 3.36 -23.54
N LYS A 379 -19.54 4.70 -23.61
CA LYS A 379 -19.34 5.47 -24.84
C LYS A 379 -18.24 6.53 -24.72
N GLU A 380 -17.95 7.02 -23.52
CA GLU A 380 -17.08 8.17 -23.32
C GLU A 380 -15.88 7.84 -22.42
N PRO A 381 -14.71 8.42 -22.71
CA PRO A 381 -13.58 8.35 -21.77
C PRO A 381 -13.91 9.17 -20.54
N TYR A 382 -13.64 8.60 -19.34
CA TYR A 382 -13.66 9.39 -18.12
C TYR A 382 -12.44 10.30 -18.09
N VAL A 383 -12.67 11.60 -18.00
CA VAL A 383 -11.62 12.62 -17.97
C VAL A 383 -11.79 13.49 -16.73
N VAL A 384 -10.74 13.60 -15.94
CA VAL A 384 -10.69 14.55 -14.83
C VAL A 384 -10.48 15.96 -15.41
N PRO A 385 -11.35 16.95 -15.08
CA PRO A 385 -11.25 18.29 -15.65
C PRO A 385 -9.93 18.96 -15.32
N ARG A 386 -9.32 19.56 -16.31
CA ARG A 386 -8.17 20.46 -16.19
C ARG A 386 -8.65 21.92 -16.15
N THR A 387 -7.76 22.83 -15.76
CA THR A 387 -8.09 24.25 -15.60
C THR A 387 -7.06 25.17 -16.22
N ASP A 388 -5.99 24.63 -16.80
CA ASP A 388 -4.83 25.36 -17.34
C ASP A 388 -4.70 25.29 -18.87
N GLY A 389 -5.75 24.81 -19.55
CA GLY A 389 -5.78 24.62 -21.00
C GLY A 389 -6.63 25.66 -21.75
N PRO A 390 -6.99 25.36 -23.02
CA PRO A 390 -7.79 26.25 -23.86
C PRO A 390 -9.20 26.48 -23.31
N ASP A 391 -9.90 27.50 -23.80
CA ASP A 391 -11.25 27.89 -23.37
C ASP A 391 -12.33 26.91 -23.85
N VAL A 392 -12.20 25.65 -23.47
CA VAL A 392 -13.17 24.58 -23.74
C VAL A 392 -13.45 23.79 -22.44
N LEU A 393 -14.63 23.17 -22.40
CA LEU A 393 -15.04 22.33 -21.28
C LEU A 393 -14.02 21.22 -21.02
N GLY A 394 -13.68 21.04 -19.76
CA GLY A 394 -12.72 20.04 -19.30
C GLY A 394 -11.25 20.51 -19.33
N TYR A 395 -10.98 21.73 -19.84
CA TYR A 395 -9.62 22.27 -19.93
C TYR A 395 -9.45 23.68 -19.35
N ASN A 396 -10.55 24.38 -19.04
CA ASN A 396 -10.53 25.74 -18.53
C ASN A 396 -11.51 25.91 -17.37
N LEU A 397 -11.08 26.54 -16.29
CA LEU A 397 -11.89 26.72 -15.08
C LEU A 397 -13.21 27.46 -15.35
N ARG A 398 -13.18 28.52 -16.20
CA ARG A 398 -14.39 29.28 -16.53
C ARG A 398 -15.44 28.44 -17.22
N GLU A 399 -15.03 27.65 -18.22
CA GLU A 399 -15.93 26.77 -18.95
C GLU A 399 -16.44 25.62 -18.09
N ASN A 400 -15.55 25.08 -17.21
CA ASN A 400 -15.91 24.08 -16.22
C ASN A 400 -16.96 24.62 -15.23
N LEU A 401 -16.82 25.86 -14.75
CA LEU A 401 -17.80 26.47 -13.86
C LEU A 401 -19.13 26.77 -14.57
N LYS A 402 -19.14 27.18 -15.86
CA LYS A 402 -20.37 27.29 -16.64
C LYS A 402 -21.11 25.96 -16.78
N TYR A 403 -20.37 24.89 -17.07
CA TYR A 403 -20.94 23.55 -17.13
C TYR A 403 -21.52 23.11 -15.78
N ALA A 404 -20.76 23.32 -14.69
CA ALA A 404 -21.22 23.07 -13.33
C ALA A 404 -22.52 23.83 -12.99
N GLN A 405 -22.62 25.09 -13.41
CA GLN A 405 -23.82 25.89 -13.23
C GLN A 405 -25.04 25.29 -13.96
N ASN A 406 -24.85 24.79 -15.20
CA ASN A 406 -25.92 24.16 -15.97
C ASN A 406 -26.37 22.83 -15.32
N LEU A 407 -25.44 22.02 -14.82
CA LEU A 407 -25.75 20.82 -14.06
C LEU A 407 -26.57 21.12 -12.80
N LEU A 408 -26.20 22.14 -12.04
CA LEU A 408 -26.95 22.56 -10.85
C LEU A 408 -28.36 23.04 -11.17
N LYS A 409 -28.51 23.83 -12.27
CA LYS A 409 -29.83 24.22 -12.76
C LYS A 409 -30.67 23.01 -13.15
N SER A 410 -30.10 22.05 -13.89
CA SER A 410 -30.80 20.81 -14.28
C SER A 410 -31.18 19.94 -13.08
N ALA A 411 -30.42 20.03 -12.00
CA ALA A 411 -30.71 19.37 -10.72
C ALA A 411 -31.79 20.09 -9.87
N GLY A 412 -32.37 21.20 -10.40
CA GLY A 412 -33.48 21.90 -9.75
C GLY A 412 -33.07 23.08 -8.85
N PHE A 413 -31.82 23.50 -8.91
CA PHE A 413 -31.35 24.68 -8.18
C PHE A 413 -31.54 25.95 -9.00
N SER A 414 -31.72 27.07 -8.30
CA SER A 414 -31.88 28.42 -8.92
C SER A 414 -31.04 29.44 -8.15
N TYR A 415 -30.89 30.64 -8.72
CA TYR A 415 -30.16 31.72 -8.06
C TYR A 415 -31.11 32.73 -7.43
N LYS A 416 -30.85 33.07 -6.15
CA LYS A 416 -31.53 34.16 -5.43
C LYS A 416 -30.49 34.99 -4.71
N ASN A 417 -30.41 36.28 -5.00
CA ASN A 417 -29.41 37.17 -4.41
C ASN A 417 -27.97 36.64 -4.49
N MET A 418 -27.56 36.17 -5.67
CA MET A 418 -26.25 35.55 -5.96
C MET A 418 -25.95 34.24 -5.15
N ARG A 419 -26.91 33.70 -4.44
CA ARG A 419 -26.78 32.40 -3.76
C ARG A 419 -27.54 31.33 -4.53
N LEU A 420 -26.95 30.15 -4.61
CA LEU A 420 -27.63 28.97 -5.13
C LEU A 420 -28.62 28.46 -4.07
N VAL A 421 -29.87 28.29 -4.46
CA VAL A 421 -30.94 27.81 -3.57
C VAL A 421 -31.69 26.63 -4.18
N ASP A 422 -32.21 25.75 -3.32
CA ASP A 422 -33.09 24.66 -3.73
C ASP A 422 -34.52 25.16 -4.01
N LYS A 423 -35.43 24.27 -4.40
CA LYS A 423 -36.84 24.55 -4.66
C LYS A 423 -37.60 25.19 -3.48
N ASN A 424 -37.07 25.05 -2.26
CA ASN A 424 -37.63 25.60 -1.03
C ASN A 424 -36.96 26.93 -0.63
N ASN A 425 -36.16 27.54 -1.51
CA ASN A 425 -35.35 28.73 -1.25
C ASN A 425 -34.27 28.53 -0.16
N LYS A 426 -33.92 27.29 0.20
CA LYS A 426 -32.85 27.01 1.15
C LYS A 426 -31.49 27.18 0.45
N PRO A 427 -30.56 27.98 0.99
CA PRO A 427 -29.24 28.13 0.42
C PRO A 427 -28.46 26.80 0.38
N PHE A 428 -27.75 26.57 -0.72
CA PHE A 428 -26.89 25.40 -0.84
C PHE A 428 -25.61 25.62 0.00
N SER A 429 -25.55 24.96 1.13
CA SER A 429 -24.40 24.99 2.03
C SER A 429 -24.10 23.62 2.59
N PHE A 430 -22.83 23.34 2.83
CA PHE A 430 -22.35 22.09 3.43
C PHE A 430 -21.02 22.30 4.18
N THR A 431 -20.64 21.32 4.97
CA THR A 431 -19.41 21.37 5.79
C THR A 431 -18.38 20.35 5.30
N LEU A 432 -17.16 20.83 5.04
CA LEU A 432 -15.98 19.98 4.91
C LEU A 432 -15.36 19.80 6.29
N LEU A 433 -15.35 18.55 6.77
CA LEU A 433 -14.76 18.18 8.06
C LEU A 433 -13.29 17.81 7.89
N LEU A 434 -12.41 18.41 8.67
CA LEU A 434 -10.96 18.17 8.68
C LEU A 434 -10.46 17.86 10.09
N ASN A 435 -9.36 17.11 10.19
CA ASN A 435 -8.60 16.89 11.44
C ASN A 435 -7.20 17.48 11.41
N SER A 436 -6.74 17.95 10.25
CA SER A 436 -5.39 18.44 10.03
C SER A 436 -5.39 19.75 9.24
N PRO A 437 -4.48 20.69 9.51
CA PRO A 437 -4.32 21.91 8.72
C PRO A 437 -3.72 21.64 7.32
N ALA A 438 -3.22 20.44 7.06
CA ALA A 438 -2.52 20.10 5.81
C ALA A 438 -3.36 20.38 4.56
N PHE A 439 -4.67 20.10 4.62
CA PHE A 439 -5.60 20.30 3.51
C PHE A 439 -6.38 21.61 3.53
N GLU A 440 -6.18 22.45 4.55
CA GLU A 440 -6.95 23.68 4.73
C GLU A 440 -6.76 24.68 3.57
N ARG A 441 -5.51 24.83 3.09
CA ARG A 441 -5.22 25.70 1.93
C ARG A 441 -5.88 25.21 0.64
N LEU A 442 -5.88 23.89 0.43
CA LEU A 442 -6.55 23.27 -0.71
C LEU A 442 -8.06 23.47 -0.64
N ALA A 443 -8.64 23.25 0.54
CA ALA A 443 -10.06 23.46 0.82
C ALA A 443 -10.49 24.93 0.62
N LEU A 444 -9.68 25.91 1.06
CA LEU A 444 -9.94 27.34 0.85
C LEU A 444 -9.96 27.72 -0.62
N ALA A 445 -9.04 27.16 -1.44
CA ALA A 445 -9.01 27.39 -2.88
C ALA A 445 -10.28 26.82 -3.53
N PHE A 446 -10.69 25.61 -3.17
CA PHE A 446 -11.93 25.00 -3.66
C PHE A 446 -13.17 25.79 -3.22
N ALA A 447 -13.25 26.23 -1.94
CA ALA A 447 -14.35 27.07 -1.46
C ALA A 447 -14.50 28.38 -2.25
N LYS A 448 -13.37 28.95 -2.71
CA LYS A 448 -13.38 30.16 -3.56
C LYS A 448 -14.12 29.89 -4.89
N ASN A 449 -13.85 28.78 -5.54
CA ASN A 449 -14.52 28.41 -6.80
C ASN A 449 -16.01 28.09 -6.58
N LEU A 450 -16.35 27.42 -5.48
CA LEU A 450 -17.74 27.14 -5.12
C LEU A 450 -18.56 28.42 -4.87
N ARG A 451 -17.96 29.47 -4.30
CA ARG A 451 -18.64 30.78 -4.14
C ARG A 451 -19.04 31.40 -5.47
N VAL A 452 -18.26 31.20 -6.54
CA VAL A 452 -18.63 31.64 -7.90
C VAL A 452 -19.92 30.96 -8.35
N LEU A 453 -20.16 29.72 -7.93
CA LEU A 453 -21.40 28.98 -8.15
C LEU A 453 -22.51 29.31 -7.12
N GLY A 454 -22.31 30.28 -6.25
CA GLY A 454 -23.28 30.64 -5.19
C GLY A 454 -23.38 29.61 -4.05
N ILE A 455 -22.43 28.70 -3.91
CA ILE A 455 -22.38 27.61 -2.92
C ILE A 455 -21.49 28.02 -1.75
N GLU A 456 -21.96 27.78 -0.52
CA GLU A 456 -21.20 27.99 0.69
C GLU A 456 -20.63 26.67 1.22
N MET A 457 -19.32 26.47 1.14
CA MET A 457 -18.59 25.39 1.83
C MET A 457 -17.97 25.92 3.12
N LYS A 458 -18.41 25.40 4.26
CA LYS A 458 -17.82 25.67 5.58
C LYS A 458 -16.70 24.69 5.86
N ILE A 459 -15.54 25.17 6.31
CA ILE A 459 -14.42 24.32 6.70
C ILE A 459 -14.44 24.20 8.22
N GLN A 460 -14.63 22.98 8.73
CA GLN A 460 -14.65 22.70 10.15
C GLN A 460 -13.49 21.77 10.52
N ARG A 461 -12.54 22.30 11.29
CA ARG A 461 -11.46 21.49 11.85
C ARG A 461 -11.80 21.07 13.28
N VAL A 462 -11.61 19.78 13.57
CA VAL A 462 -11.82 19.17 14.88
C VAL A 462 -10.58 18.37 15.29
N ASP A 463 -10.48 17.99 16.56
CA ASP A 463 -9.43 17.08 17.01
C ASP A 463 -9.57 15.66 16.39
N LEU A 464 -8.49 14.87 16.45
CA LEU A 464 -8.45 13.54 15.82
C LEU A 464 -9.53 12.60 16.38
N SER A 465 -9.77 12.62 17.67
CA SER A 465 -10.74 11.72 18.32
C SER A 465 -12.16 12.03 17.86
N GLN A 466 -12.53 13.31 17.86
CA GLN A 466 -13.81 13.78 17.35
C GLN A 466 -13.98 13.46 15.86
N TYR A 467 -12.92 13.70 15.06
CA TYR A 467 -12.92 13.37 13.64
C TYR A 467 -13.20 11.88 13.39
N VAL A 468 -12.44 11.00 14.04
CA VAL A 468 -12.59 9.54 13.91
C VAL A 468 -14.00 9.10 14.30
N ASN A 469 -14.56 9.62 15.39
CA ASN A 469 -15.91 9.27 15.84
C ASN A 469 -16.99 9.72 14.84
N ARG A 470 -16.88 10.94 14.31
CA ARG A 470 -17.80 11.46 13.30
C ARG A 470 -17.70 10.69 11.97
N VAL A 471 -16.50 10.36 11.52
CA VAL A 471 -16.29 9.55 10.31
C VAL A 471 -16.88 8.14 10.50
N LYS A 472 -16.64 7.48 11.63
CA LYS A 472 -17.19 6.16 11.94
C LYS A 472 -18.73 6.13 11.97
N SER A 473 -19.36 7.21 12.39
CA SER A 473 -20.82 7.33 12.42
C SER A 473 -21.43 7.96 11.17
N TYR A 474 -20.58 8.31 10.17
CA TYR A 474 -20.98 9.04 8.96
C TYR A 474 -21.64 10.41 9.23
N ASP A 475 -21.26 11.05 10.34
CA ASP A 475 -21.73 12.39 10.71
C ASP A 475 -20.85 13.48 10.07
N PHE A 476 -20.94 13.59 8.77
CA PHE A 476 -20.27 14.60 7.95
C PHE A 476 -21.02 14.81 6.64
N ASP A 477 -20.79 15.94 5.98
CA ASP A 477 -21.25 16.18 4.62
C ASP A 477 -20.15 15.81 3.62
N MET A 478 -18.92 16.28 3.84
CA MET A 478 -17.73 16.01 3.03
C MET A 478 -16.52 15.82 3.95
N ILE A 479 -15.59 14.93 3.56
CA ILE A 479 -14.31 14.72 4.25
C ILE A 479 -13.16 14.62 3.25
N VAL A 480 -11.91 14.82 3.73
CA VAL A 480 -10.73 14.31 3.03
C VAL A 480 -10.59 12.82 3.39
N GLY A 481 -10.74 11.96 2.41
CA GLY A 481 -10.61 10.51 2.58
C GLY A 481 -9.46 9.95 1.75
N VAL A 482 -8.97 8.78 2.17
CA VAL A 482 -8.01 7.98 1.42
C VAL A 482 -8.50 6.54 1.39
N ILE A 483 -8.65 5.98 0.19
CA ILE A 483 -8.87 4.57 -0.05
C ILE A 483 -7.62 4.03 -0.72
N GLY A 484 -6.76 3.36 0.05
CA GLY A 484 -5.58 2.67 -0.47
C GLY A 484 -5.99 1.40 -1.21
N GLN A 485 -5.17 1.00 -2.18
CA GLN A 485 -5.37 -0.24 -2.92
C GLN A 485 -4.16 -1.16 -2.75
N SER A 486 -4.41 -2.46 -2.67
CA SER A 486 -3.38 -3.48 -2.69
C SER A 486 -2.84 -3.68 -4.13
N SER A 487 -1.68 -4.33 -4.24
CA SER A 487 -1.17 -4.76 -5.55
C SER A 487 -1.99 -5.92 -6.15
N PHE A 488 -2.88 -6.52 -5.38
CA PHE A 488 -3.83 -7.55 -5.80
C PHE A 488 -5.19 -7.28 -5.13
N PRO A 489 -6.07 -6.45 -5.75
CA PRO A 489 -7.37 -6.11 -5.17
C PRO A 489 -8.28 -7.32 -5.00
N GLY A 490 -8.90 -7.46 -3.82
CA GLY A 490 -9.70 -8.63 -3.47
C GLY A 490 -10.85 -8.30 -2.51
N ASN A 491 -10.93 -9.03 -1.38
CA ASN A 491 -12.02 -8.96 -0.39
C ASN A 491 -12.22 -7.57 0.23
N GLU A 492 -11.17 -6.75 0.32
CA GLU A 492 -11.24 -5.40 0.87
C GLU A 492 -12.18 -4.48 0.08
N GLN A 493 -12.44 -4.79 -1.20
CA GLN A 493 -13.36 -4.02 -2.04
C GLN A 493 -14.79 -4.04 -1.48
N ARG A 494 -15.22 -5.14 -0.83
CA ARG A 494 -16.52 -5.19 -0.13
C ARG A 494 -16.61 -4.12 0.96
N PHE A 495 -15.52 -3.93 1.70
CA PHE A 495 -15.45 -2.96 2.80
C PHE A 495 -15.37 -1.50 2.31
N TYR A 496 -14.79 -1.28 1.13
CA TYR A 496 -14.64 0.05 0.54
C TYR A 496 -15.88 0.50 -0.24
N PHE A 497 -16.52 -0.39 -1.00
CA PHE A 497 -17.51 -0.01 -2.00
C PHE A 497 -18.83 -0.80 -1.95
N GLY A 498 -18.89 -1.89 -1.21
CA GLY A 498 -20.07 -2.75 -1.14
C GLY A 498 -21.28 -2.07 -0.50
N SER A 499 -22.49 -2.38 -0.99
CA SER A 499 -23.74 -1.80 -0.49
C SER A 499 -24.01 -2.13 0.99
N LEU A 500 -23.57 -3.29 1.49
CA LEU A 500 -23.69 -3.64 2.91
C LEU A 500 -22.83 -2.72 3.77
N SER A 501 -21.59 -2.48 3.35
CA SER A 501 -20.65 -1.61 4.08
C SER A 501 -21.11 -0.14 4.12
N ALA A 502 -21.96 0.28 3.17
CA ALA A 502 -22.56 1.62 3.20
C ALA A 502 -23.39 1.90 4.47
N LYS A 503 -23.90 0.86 5.12
CA LYS A 503 -24.74 0.93 6.33
C LYS A 503 -23.97 0.55 7.60
N GLU A 504 -22.79 -0.05 7.45
CA GLU A 504 -21.97 -0.55 8.55
C GLU A 504 -21.09 0.56 9.14
N LYS A 505 -21.34 0.93 10.39
CA LYS A 505 -20.56 1.95 11.09
C LYS A 505 -19.07 1.57 11.15
N GLY A 506 -18.21 2.51 10.78
CA GLY A 506 -16.78 2.30 10.79
C GLY A 506 -16.22 1.66 9.54
N SER A 507 -17.04 1.31 8.54
CA SER A 507 -16.55 0.89 7.23
C SER A 507 -15.85 2.05 6.51
N ARG A 508 -15.08 1.73 5.47
CA ARG A 508 -14.45 2.75 4.62
C ARG A 508 -15.29 3.15 3.40
N ASN A 509 -16.52 2.71 3.32
CA ASN A 509 -17.45 3.22 2.33
C ASN A 509 -17.90 4.65 2.70
N TYR A 510 -16.94 5.59 2.66
CA TYR A 510 -17.13 6.98 3.08
C TYR A 510 -18.28 7.65 2.33
N ALA A 511 -18.37 7.41 1.04
CA ALA A 511 -19.37 8.03 0.19
C ALA A 511 -20.78 7.47 0.36
N GLY A 512 -20.95 6.29 0.95
CA GLY A 512 -22.25 5.62 1.04
C GLY A 512 -22.68 4.98 -0.29
N ILE A 513 -21.71 4.42 -1.02
CA ILE A 513 -21.94 3.76 -2.30
C ILE A 513 -22.86 2.55 -2.06
N SER A 514 -23.96 2.51 -2.84
CA SER A 514 -24.90 1.39 -2.85
C SER A 514 -25.35 1.17 -4.28
N SER A 515 -24.73 0.20 -4.96
CA SER A 515 -24.92 -0.07 -6.37
C SER A 515 -24.86 -1.56 -6.64
N LYS A 516 -25.94 -2.11 -7.24
CA LYS A 516 -25.98 -3.53 -7.64
C LYS A 516 -24.87 -3.90 -8.62
N ALA A 517 -24.49 -2.98 -9.51
CA ALA A 517 -23.39 -3.21 -10.44
C ALA A 517 -22.06 -3.33 -9.69
N VAL A 518 -21.78 -2.41 -8.76
CA VAL A 518 -20.56 -2.47 -7.94
C VAL A 518 -20.52 -3.75 -7.11
N ASP A 519 -21.61 -4.12 -6.44
CA ASP A 519 -21.68 -5.36 -5.64
C ASP A 519 -21.37 -6.60 -6.49
N ALA A 520 -21.96 -6.70 -7.68
CA ALA A 520 -21.73 -7.83 -8.58
C ALA A 520 -20.29 -7.86 -9.12
N LEU A 521 -19.71 -6.69 -9.42
CA LEU A 521 -18.32 -6.61 -9.87
C LEU A 521 -17.33 -6.97 -8.76
N ILE A 522 -17.60 -6.61 -7.51
CA ILE A 522 -16.81 -7.06 -6.35
C ILE A 522 -16.81 -8.59 -6.26
N GLU A 523 -17.97 -9.24 -6.39
CA GLU A 523 -18.04 -10.70 -6.38
C GLU A 523 -17.28 -11.33 -7.58
N LYS A 524 -17.29 -10.68 -8.74
CA LYS A 524 -16.48 -11.10 -9.89
C LYS A 524 -14.98 -10.97 -9.63
N ILE A 525 -14.53 -9.91 -8.98
CA ILE A 525 -13.12 -9.70 -8.59
C ILE A 525 -12.66 -10.83 -7.66
N ILE A 526 -13.43 -11.12 -6.62
CA ILE A 526 -13.07 -12.10 -5.59
C ILE A 526 -13.08 -13.53 -6.13
N ASN A 527 -14.06 -13.86 -6.97
CA ASN A 527 -14.27 -15.20 -7.50
C ASN A 527 -13.70 -15.42 -8.93
N ALA A 528 -12.87 -14.49 -9.40
CA ALA A 528 -12.25 -14.59 -10.73
C ALA A 528 -11.48 -15.90 -10.90
N LYS A 529 -11.64 -16.53 -12.07
CA LYS A 529 -10.97 -17.79 -12.38
C LYS A 529 -9.49 -17.59 -12.68
N ASP A 530 -9.19 -16.48 -13.33
CA ASP A 530 -7.85 -16.09 -13.72
C ASP A 530 -7.65 -14.58 -13.59
N TYR A 531 -6.42 -14.15 -13.83
CA TYR A 531 -6.02 -12.74 -13.72
C TYR A 531 -6.72 -11.85 -14.76
N LYS A 532 -6.99 -12.35 -15.96
CA LYS A 532 -7.63 -11.57 -17.02
C LYS A 532 -9.08 -11.23 -16.64
N GLU A 533 -9.82 -12.20 -16.12
CA GLU A 533 -11.19 -11.99 -15.61
C GLU A 533 -11.18 -11.01 -14.43
N GLN A 534 -10.23 -11.15 -13.50
CA GLN A 534 -10.10 -10.25 -12.36
C GLN A 534 -9.78 -8.82 -12.79
N LEU A 535 -8.81 -8.64 -13.70
CA LEU A 535 -8.42 -7.34 -14.22
C LEU A 535 -9.60 -6.62 -14.88
N ALA A 536 -10.33 -7.31 -15.75
CA ALA A 536 -11.51 -6.75 -16.41
C ALA A 536 -12.59 -6.35 -15.40
N ALA A 537 -12.82 -7.14 -14.35
CA ALA A 537 -13.80 -6.84 -13.31
C ALA A 537 -13.39 -5.62 -12.46
N ILE A 538 -12.09 -5.47 -12.14
CA ILE A 538 -11.56 -4.31 -11.41
C ILE A 538 -11.71 -3.04 -12.27
N GLN A 539 -11.30 -3.10 -13.55
CA GLN A 539 -11.42 -1.96 -14.47
C GLN A 539 -12.86 -1.54 -14.70
N ALA A 540 -13.77 -2.51 -14.85
CA ALA A 540 -15.22 -2.23 -14.95
C ALA A 540 -15.75 -1.56 -13.66
N MET A 541 -15.33 -2.03 -12.48
CA MET A 541 -15.71 -1.43 -11.19
C MET A 541 -15.17 0.00 -11.04
N ASP A 542 -13.90 0.22 -11.37
CA ASP A 542 -13.27 1.54 -11.34
C ASP A 542 -14.05 2.53 -12.19
N ARG A 543 -14.40 2.15 -13.43
CA ARG A 543 -15.22 2.95 -14.36
C ARG A 543 -16.57 3.32 -13.77
N VAL A 544 -17.30 2.36 -13.19
CA VAL A 544 -18.61 2.62 -12.56
C VAL A 544 -18.48 3.58 -11.38
N LEU A 545 -17.43 3.42 -10.57
CA LEU A 545 -17.15 4.29 -9.42
C LEU A 545 -16.82 5.72 -9.86
N LEU A 546 -16.02 5.88 -10.91
CA LEU A 546 -15.62 7.19 -11.45
C LEU A 546 -16.83 7.96 -11.99
N TRP A 547 -17.67 7.34 -12.82
CA TRP A 547 -18.90 7.95 -13.36
C TRP A 547 -19.99 8.13 -12.30
N GLY A 548 -19.80 7.62 -11.08
CA GLY A 548 -20.63 7.89 -9.91
C GLY A 548 -20.35 9.23 -9.25
N PHE A 549 -19.20 9.86 -9.54
CA PHE A 549 -18.73 11.12 -8.92
C PHE A 549 -18.83 11.11 -7.40
N TYR A 550 -18.41 10.03 -6.76
CA TYR A 550 -18.46 9.87 -5.31
C TYR A 550 -17.37 10.66 -4.57
N VAL A 551 -16.36 11.09 -5.29
CA VAL A 551 -15.18 11.78 -4.77
C VAL A 551 -14.71 12.83 -5.79
N ILE A 552 -14.18 13.94 -5.29
CA ILE A 552 -13.36 14.86 -6.08
C ILE A 552 -11.91 14.41 -5.88
N PRO A 553 -11.28 13.80 -6.91
CA PRO A 553 -9.93 13.29 -6.80
C PRO A 553 -8.92 14.40 -6.50
N HIS A 554 -7.92 14.09 -5.66
CA HIS A 554 -6.82 15.00 -5.41
C HIS A 554 -5.61 14.64 -6.28
N PHE A 555 -4.57 14.07 -5.67
CA PHE A 555 -3.28 13.86 -6.32
C PHE A 555 -2.55 12.67 -5.70
N TYR A 556 -1.54 12.20 -6.43
CA TYR A 556 -0.61 11.19 -5.96
C TYR A 556 0.80 11.48 -6.43
N LEU A 557 1.78 10.78 -5.83
CA LEU A 557 3.17 10.86 -6.19
C LEU A 557 3.61 9.51 -6.78
N PRO A 558 3.97 9.43 -8.08
CA PRO A 558 4.38 8.18 -8.72
C PRO A 558 5.86 7.84 -8.51
N ASN A 559 6.54 8.58 -7.64
CA ASN A 559 7.98 8.44 -7.42
C ASN A 559 8.30 8.52 -5.92
N TYR A 560 9.31 7.79 -5.49
CA TYR A 560 10.01 8.10 -4.24
C TYR A 560 10.92 9.32 -4.46
N ARG A 561 10.85 10.30 -3.56
CA ARG A 561 11.78 11.42 -3.49
C ARG A 561 12.89 11.07 -2.53
N ILE A 562 14.06 10.75 -3.05
CA ILE A 562 15.20 10.31 -2.26
C ILE A 562 16.34 11.33 -2.37
N ALA A 563 16.87 11.74 -1.23
CA ALA A 563 18.13 12.47 -1.16
C ALA A 563 19.17 11.55 -0.51
N ALA A 564 20.34 11.43 -1.12
CA ALA A 564 21.43 10.58 -0.62
C ALA A 564 22.79 11.21 -0.86
N TYR A 565 23.72 10.91 0.03
CA TYR A 565 25.14 11.28 -0.15
C TYR A 565 25.76 10.51 -1.31
N ASN A 566 26.67 11.15 -2.05
CA ASN A 566 27.22 10.63 -3.31
C ASN A 566 28.13 9.42 -3.15
N TYR A 567 28.62 9.12 -1.95
CA TYR A 567 29.37 7.90 -1.67
C TYR A 567 28.47 6.65 -1.57
N ILE A 568 27.15 6.81 -1.54
CA ILE A 568 26.22 5.68 -1.63
C ILE A 568 26.08 5.25 -3.09
N GLY A 569 26.38 3.99 -3.35
CA GLY A 569 26.11 3.32 -4.62
C GLY A 569 24.72 2.72 -4.64
N MET A 570 24.03 2.84 -5.76
CA MET A 570 22.67 2.32 -5.97
C MET A 570 22.65 1.43 -7.21
N PRO A 571 21.79 0.41 -7.28
CA PRO A 571 21.59 -0.36 -8.50
C PRO A 571 21.15 0.52 -9.67
N GLU A 572 21.52 0.15 -10.89
CA GLU A 572 21.08 0.84 -12.10
C GLU A 572 19.57 0.66 -12.34
N VAL A 573 19.05 -0.52 -12.01
CA VAL A 573 17.63 -0.84 -12.09
C VAL A 573 17.00 -0.69 -10.72
N SER A 574 15.99 0.15 -10.61
CA SER A 574 15.17 0.27 -9.38
C SER A 574 13.96 -0.65 -9.46
N PRO A 575 13.57 -1.30 -8.37
CA PRO A 575 12.39 -2.14 -8.37
C PRO A 575 11.11 -1.32 -8.54
N SER A 576 10.13 -1.89 -9.27
CA SER A 576 8.88 -1.19 -9.62
C SER A 576 7.82 -1.21 -8.51
N TYR A 577 7.81 -2.22 -7.63
CA TYR A 577 6.77 -2.45 -6.63
C TYR A 577 7.29 -2.38 -5.20
N GLY A 578 8.42 -1.75 -4.98
CA GLY A 578 8.97 -1.57 -3.65
C GLY A 578 10.19 -0.68 -3.65
N PHE A 579 10.71 -0.46 -2.46
CA PHE A 579 11.93 0.29 -2.23
C PHE A 579 12.72 -0.36 -1.10
N SER A 580 14.03 -0.50 -1.27
CA SER A 580 14.92 -1.03 -0.22
C SER A 580 16.30 -0.39 -0.28
N PRO A 581 16.74 0.32 0.76
CA PRO A 581 18.10 0.83 0.86
C PRO A 581 19.12 -0.30 1.10
N TYR A 582 18.67 -1.50 1.41
CA TYR A 582 19.52 -2.67 1.64
C TYR A 582 20.08 -3.30 0.35
N LEU A 583 19.68 -2.75 -0.80
CA LEU A 583 20.27 -3.04 -2.12
C LEU A 583 21.52 -2.21 -2.40
N TRP A 584 21.75 -1.15 -1.62
CA TRP A 584 22.81 -0.18 -1.81
C TRP A 584 24.14 -0.62 -1.20
N TRP A 585 25.22 0.12 -1.49
CA TRP A 585 26.57 -0.13 -0.99
C TRP A 585 27.37 1.17 -0.85
N VAL A 586 28.51 1.14 -0.15
CA VAL A 586 29.46 2.26 -0.14
C VAL A 586 30.39 2.14 -1.36
N LYS A 587 30.56 3.22 -2.11
CA LYS A 587 31.49 3.27 -3.26
C LYS A 587 32.94 3.14 -2.80
N GLU A 588 33.79 2.60 -3.66
CA GLU A 588 35.16 2.18 -3.32
C GLU A 588 36.05 3.30 -2.76
N LYS A 589 35.89 4.54 -3.25
CA LYS A 589 36.67 5.70 -2.85
C LYS A 589 36.38 6.21 -1.41
N ASP A 590 35.35 5.69 -0.75
CA ASP A 590 34.77 6.27 0.45
C ASP A 590 34.73 5.27 1.64
N LEU A 591 35.44 4.15 1.52
CA LEU A 591 35.51 3.09 2.56
C LEU A 591 36.60 3.30 3.61
N GLN A 592 37.33 4.44 3.58
CA GLN A 592 38.42 4.76 4.52
C GLN A 592 37.90 5.35 5.82
#